data_16a144cd5a79c9eac902b03f8f978528
#
_entry.id   16a144cd5a79c9eac902b03f8f978528
#
_cell.length_a   1.000
_cell.length_b   1.000
_cell.length_c   1.000
_cell.angle_alpha   90.00
_cell.angle_beta   90.00
_cell.angle_gamma   90.00
#
_symmetry.space_group_name_H-M   'P 1'
#
loop_
_entity.id
_entity.type
_entity.pdbx_description
1 polymer ?
#
loop_
_entity_poly.entity_id
_entity_poly.type
_entity_poly.pdbx_seq_one_letter_code
_entity_poly.pdbx_strand_id
1 'polypeptide(L)'
;VTTADARCDVLVVGSGGAGMSAAIAAREAGASVIVITKSALGASNTGRAQGGIQAAIGADDTTEDHFEDTLSAGHDDGDPALVRTLVEGGPDAIAWLASIGVPFTHDDGDLRVIRCGGARRPRLLQAGERTGAEMVQALRAAVRASGAEVRESTSLEALEPAGDGWRALTRAKDGSTTPITASVVVLAAGGGLGGEAARIGEKSTNHPDATPEVLEMALALGAEGRDLDSWQRHPTGAVWPAGLAGYALPETTRSYGATLHDAAGERFVDELAPRDVVADAIIRVVEEGRGSAAPDGTMGAWLDTTAIDRDNGPGFTAERLAYVHNRYLKQGVDITKERVLVYPVLHYRNGGLVIDESGRTTLARLYAAGEITGGVHGTNRLMGNSLLDTVVFGRIAGSAAAREALA
;
A
#
# COMPACT_ATOMS: atom_id res chain seq x y z
N VAL A 1 28.54 -5.52 -23.82
CA VAL A 1 28.97 -4.11 -23.93
C VAL A 1 28.76 -3.48 -22.56
N THR A 2 29.85 -3.22 -21.81
CA THR A 2 29.78 -2.48 -20.55
C THR A 2 29.45 -1.03 -20.90
N THR A 3 28.23 -0.60 -20.59
CA THR A 3 27.83 0.80 -20.66
C THR A 3 28.57 1.60 -19.61
N ALA A 4 28.83 2.89 -19.88
CA ALA A 4 29.51 3.79 -18.96
C ALA A 4 28.82 3.81 -17.58
N ASP A 5 29.62 3.88 -16.53
CA ASP A 5 29.17 3.96 -15.13
C ASP A 5 28.30 5.23 -14.92
N ALA A 6 27.02 5.06 -14.62
CA ALA A 6 26.15 6.19 -14.33
C ALA A 6 26.37 6.66 -12.88
N ARG A 7 26.20 7.97 -12.63
CA ARG A 7 26.37 8.54 -11.31
C ARG A 7 25.19 9.42 -10.92
N CYS A 8 24.81 9.40 -9.66
CA CYS A 8 23.80 10.30 -9.07
C CYS A 8 24.09 10.53 -7.59
N ASP A 9 23.50 11.57 -7.04
CA ASP A 9 23.52 11.82 -5.60
C ASP A 9 22.62 10.82 -4.88
N VAL A 10 21.40 10.61 -5.39
CA VAL A 10 20.42 9.70 -4.80
C VAL A 10 19.91 8.69 -5.84
N LEU A 11 20.10 7.40 -5.56
CA LEU A 11 19.46 6.30 -6.30
C LEU A 11 18.18 5.88 -5.57
N VAL A 12 17.03 5.92 -6.24
CA VAL A 12 15.75 5.42 -5.72
C VAL A 12 15.43 4.08 -6.38
N VAL A 13 15.25 3.04 -5.55
CA VAL A 13 14.92 1.68 -6.01
C VAL A 13 13.44 1.40 -5.78
N GLY A 14 12.66 1.38 -6.86
CA GLY A 14 11.21 1.23 -6.86
C GLY A 14 10.48 2.52 -7.20
N SER A 15 9.34 2.39 -7.88
CA SER A 15 8.53 3.51 -8.37
C SER A 15 7.07 3.44 -7.90
N GLY A 16 6.82 2.82 -6.74
CA GLY A 16 5.55 2.95 -6.03
C GLY A 16 5.36 4.35 -5.45
N GLY A 17 4.32 4.55 -4.66
CA GLY A 17 4.05 5.83 -3.99
C GLY A 17 5.27 6.34 -3.23
N ALA A 18 5.95 5.48 -2.45
CA ALA A 18 7.11 5.86 -1.65
C ALA A 18 8.31 6.29 -2.52
N GLY A 19 8.65 5.49 -3.53
CA GLY A 19 9.79 5.82 -4.40
C GLY A 19 9.57 7.08 -5.21
N MET A 20 8.36 7.30 -5.74
CA MET A 20 8.04 8.54 -6.45
C MET A 20 8.06 9.76 -5.51
N SER A 21 7.49 9.64 -4.30
CA SER A 21 7.53 10.70 -3.29
C SER A 21 8.97 11.04 -2.88
N ALA A 22 9.83 10.01 -2.69
CA ALA A 22 11.24 10.18 -2.38
C ALA A 22 12.01 10.86 -3.52
N ALA A 23 11.79 10.45 -4.75
CA ALA A 23 12.45 11.04 -5.91
C ALA A 23 12.10 12.51 -6.09
N ILE A 24 10.82 12.88 -5.92
CA ILE A 24 10.38 14.27 -5.99
C ILE A 24 11.04 15.10 -4.89
N ALA A 25 10.97 14.63 -3.63
CA ALA A 25 11.53 15.35 -2.49
C ALA A 25 13.06 15.51 -2.58
N ALA A 26 13.77 14.49 -3.07
CA ALA A 26 15.21 14.58 -3.30
C ALA A 26 15.56 15.60 -4.40
N ARG A 27 14.77 15.67 -5.47
CA ARG A 27 14.91 16.68 -6.54
C ARG A 27 14.59 18.09 -6.03
N GLU A 28 13.55 18.25 -5.23
CA GLU A 28 13.21 19.52 -4.58
C GLU A 28 14.35 20.04 -3.68
N ALA A 29 15.11 19.12 -3.05
CA ALA A 29 16.29 19.43 -2.26
C ALA A 29 17.57 19.68 -3.09
N GLY A 30 17.51 19.57 -4.42
CA GLY A 30 18.61 19.90 -5.33
C GLY A 30 19.52 18.74 -5.75
N ALA A 31 19.27 17.50 -5.27
CA ALA A 31 20.07 16.33 -5.62
C ALA A 31 19.82 15.85 -7.06
N SER A 32 20.83 15.28 -7.71
CA SER A 32 20.65 14.47 -8.91
C SER A 32 20.05 13.11 -8.53
N VAL A 33 18.99 12.70 -9.22
CA VAL A 33 18.21 11.49 -8.87
C VAL A 33 18.08 10.56 -10.06
N ILE A 34 18.40 9.28 -9.86
CA ILE A 34 18.03 8.19 -10.76
C ILE A 34 17.00 7.31 -10.04
N VAL A 35 15.88 7.03 -10.71
CA VAL A 35 14.85 6.07 -10.25
C VAL A 35 14.95 4.83 -11.12
N ILE A 36 15.11 3.66 -10.52
CA ILE A 36 15.03 2.38 -11.23
C ILE A 36 13.76 1.62 -10.84
N THR A 37 13.13 0.97 -11.80
CA THR A 37 11.89 0.20 -11.57
C THR A 37 11.78 -0.99 -12.52
N LYS A 38 11.39 -2.17 -12.00
CA LYS A 38 11.24 -3.41 -12.78
C LYS A 38 10.20 -3.30 -13.90
N SER A 39 9.17 -2.49 -13.70
CA SER A 39 8.07 -2.27 -14.63
C SER A 39 8.03 -0.81 -15.10
N ALA A 40 6.90 -0.38 -15.66
CA ALA A 40 6.65 1.02 -15.98
C ALA A 40 6.57 1.87 -14.69
N LEU A 41 6.90 3.15 -14.78
CA LEU A 41 6.82 4.11 -13.68
C LEU A 41 5.43 4.07 -13.03
N GLY A 42 5.38 3.79 -11.73
CA GLY A 42 4.15 3.72 -10.96
C GLY A 42 3.36 2.40 -11.06
N ALA A 43 3.79 1.42 -11.85
CA ALA A 43 3.22 0.07 -11.85
C ALA A 43 3.56 -0.61 -10.52
N SER A 44 2.62 -0.61 -9.56
CA SER A 44 2.87 -0.97 -8.16
C SER A 44 1.59 -1.29 -7.39
N ASN A 45 1.73 -1.75 -6.15
CA ASN A 45 0.62 -1.91 -5.21
C ASN A 45 -0.13 -0.58 -4.98
N THR A 46 0.58 0.56 -4.94
CA THR A 46 -0.04 1.88 -4.79
C THR A 46 -1.11 2.11 -5.85
N GLY A 47 -0.82 1.86 -7.13
CA GLY A 47 -1.79 2.04 -8.22
C GLY A 47 -2.99 1.08 -8.19
N ARG A 48 -2.91 0.00 -7.41
CA ARG A 48 -3.99 -0.99 -7.22
C ARG A 48 -4.88 -0.67 -6.02
N ALA A 49 -4.46 0.24 -5.14
CA ALA A 49 -5.20 0.60 -3.94
C ALA A 49 -6.51 1.33 -4.29
N GLN A 50 -7.63 0.80 -3.79
CA GLN A 50 -8.97 1.31 -4.07
C GLN A 50 -9.53 2.14 -2.90
N GLY A 51 -9.16 1.77 -1.67
CA GLY A 51 -9.84 2.24 -0.46
C GLY A 51 -9.71 3.74 -0.20
N GLY A 52 -8.51 4.23 -0.01
CA GLY A 52 -8.26 5.63 0.35
C GLY A 52 -7.00 5.82 1.18
N ILE A 53 -6.76 7.06 1.58
CA ILE A 53 -5.66 7.51 2.42
C ILE A 53 -6.22 8.12 3.70
N GLN A 54 -5.64 7.80 4.87
CA GLN A 54 -6.05 8.41 6.14
C GLN A 54 -5.26 9.67 6.45
N ALA A 55 -5.93 10.71 6.96
CA ALA A 55 -5.31 11.84 7.62
C ALA A 55 -6.33 12.54 8.53
N ALA A 56 -5.88 12.98 9.70
CA ALA A 56 -6.70 13.70 10.65
C ALA A 56 -6.88 15.17 10.19
N ILE A 57 -7.88 15.40 9.33
CA ILE A 57 -8.22 16.72 8.76
C ILE A 57 -9.67 17.15 9.06
N GLY A 58 -10.49 16.25 9.61
CA GLY A 58 -11.86 16.55 10.03
C GLY A 58 -11.90 17.48 11.25
N ALA A 59 -12.96 18.29 11.37
CA ALA A 59 -13.09 19.27 12.48
C ALA A 59 -13.10 18.61 13.88
N ASP A 60 -13.60 17.37 13.98
CA ASP A 60 -13.70 16.62 15.23
C ASP A 60 -12.64 15.50 15.34
N ASP A 61 -11.58 15.55 14.52
CA ASP A 61 -10.53 14.55 14.48
C ASP A 61 -9.17 15.18 14.81
N THR A 62 -8.29 14.40 15.44
CA THR A 62 -6.95 14.86 15.83
C THR A 62 -5.88 13.87 15.41
N THR A 63 -4.65 14.34 15.26
CA THR A 63 -3.49 13.46 15.05
C THR A 63 -3.29 12.50 16.22
N GLU A 64 -3.69 12.88 17.44
CA GLU A 64 -3.65 11.99 18.61
C GLU A 64 -4.68 10.85 18.50
N ASP A 65 -5.93 11.13 18.09
CA ASP A 65 -6.90 10.07 17.80
C ASP A 65 -6.40 9.11 16.71
N HIS A 66 -5.74 9.65 15.66
CA HIS A 66 -5.16 8.85 14.60
C HIS A 66 -3.97 8.01 15.11
N PHE A 67 -3.15 8.56 16.00
CA PHE A 67 -2.04 7.88 16.64
C PHE A 67 -2.52 6.68 17.47
N GLU A 68 -3.50 6.90 18.36
CA GLU A 68 -4.06 5.84 19.19
C GLU A 68 -4.75 4.75 18.36
N ASP A 69 -5.52 5.12 17.33
CA ASP A 69 -6.14 4.15 16.42
C ASP A 69 -5.08 3.32 15.66
N THR A 70 -3.97 3.96 15.27
CA THR A 70 -2.87 3.27 14.55
C THR A 70 -2.16 2.27 15.44
N LEU A 71 -1.81 2.67 16.68
CA LEU A 71 -1.18 1.76 17.66
C LEU A 71 -2.13 0.61 18.02
N SER A 72 -3.38 0.91 18.37
CA SER A 72 -4.37 -0.10 18.73
C SER A 72 -4.61 -1.11 17.59
N ALA A 73 -4.73 -0.65 16.34
CA ALA A 73 -4.87 -1.54 15.19
C ALA A 73 -3.63 -2.40 14.97
N GLY A 74 -2.45 -1.88 15.28
CA GLY A 74 -1.16 -2.56 15.21
C GLY A 74 -0.82 -3.44 16.42
N HIS A 75 -1.77 -3.67 17.34
CA HIS A 75 -1.61 -4.42 18.58
C HIS A 75 -0.57 -3.82 19.54
N ASP A 76 -0.44 -2.50 19.55
CA ASP A 76 0.54 -1.73 20.34
C ASP A 76 2.02 -2.12 20.08
N ASP A 77 2.28 -2.78 18.94
CA ASP A 77 3.61 -3.24 18.53
C ASP A 77 4.30 -2.26 17.55
N GLY A 78 3.62 -1.20 17.15
CA GLY A 78 4.20 -0.10 16.37
C GLY A 78 5.21 0.70 17.18
N ASP A 79 6.28 1.18 16.52
CA ASP A 79 7.19 2.14 17.13
C ASP A 79 6.47 3.49 17.31
N PRO A 80 6.29 3.99 18.56
CA PRO A 80 5.53 5.23 18.80
C PRO A 80 6.11 6.45 18.09
N ALA A 81 7.43 6.54 17.89
CA ALA A 81 8.06 7.67 17.20
C ALA A 81 7.72 7.63 15.70
N LEU A 82 7.78 6.45 15.09
CA LEU A 82 7.43 6.28 13.67
C LEU A 82 5.92 6.50 13.44
N VAL A 83 5.07 5.97 14.33
CA VAL A 83 3.61 6.20 14.26
C VAL A 83 3.30 7.68 14.38
N ARG A 84 3.93 8.39 15.33
CA ARG A 84 3.74 9.84 15.49
C ARG A 84 4.17 10.61 14.25
N THR A 85 5.34 10.30 13.70
CA THR A 85 5.82 10.88 12.44
C THR A 85 4.82 10.67 11.30
N LEU A 86 4.27 9.46 11.18
CA LEU A 86 3.26 9.14 10.16
C LEU A 86 2.03 10.03 10.29
N VAL A 87 1.42 10.08 11.48
CA VAL A 87 0.10 10.71 11.66
C VAL A 87 0.19 12.23 11.68
N GLU A 88 1.27 12.80 12.26
CA GLU A 88 1.52 14.24 12.24
C GLU A 88 1.82 14.76 10.83
N GLY A 89 2.51 13.96 10.00
CA GLY A 89 2.74 14.27 8.59
C GLY A 89 1.50 14.14 7.70
N GLY A 90 0.40 13.58 8.22
CA GLY A 90 -0.81 13.29 7.45
C GLY A 90 -1.46 14.50 6.78
N PRO A 91 -1.82 15.56 7.52
CA PRO A 91 -2.44 16.75 6.94
C PRO A 91 -1.60 17.39 5.82
N ASP A 92 -0.30 17.54 6.04
CA ASP A 92 0.63 18.09 5.04
C ASP A 92 0.76 17.18 3.80
N ALA A 93 0.74 15.87 4.01
CA ALA A 93 0.75 14.91 2.90
C ALA A 93 -0.49 15.04 2.01
N ILE A 94 -1.68 15.23 2.59
CA ILE A 94 -2.91 15.46 1.83
C ILE A 94 -2.85 16.79 1.07
N ALA A 95 -2.42 17.87 1.73
CA ALA A 95 -2.25 19.18 1.08
C ALA A 95 -1.27 19.11 -0.08
N TRP A 96 -0.14 18.42 0.10
CA TRP A 96 0.84 18.23 -0.97
C TRP A 96 0.29 17.40 -2.13
N LEU A 97 -0.39 16.27 -1.85
CA LEU A 97 -1.02 15.45 -2.90
C LEU A 97 -2.05 16.25 -3.71
N ALA A 98 -2.87 17.07 -3.04
CA ALA A 98 -3.80 17.96 -3.71
C ALA A 98 -3.07 18.98 -4.60
N SER A 99 -1.95 19.56 -4.11
CA SER A 99 -1.14 20.54 -4.86
C SER A 99 -0.52 19.98 -6.13
N ILE A 100 -0.20 18.67 -6.17
CA ILE A 100 0.31 18.01 -7.38
C ILE A 100 -0.81 17.42 -8.26
N GLY A 101 -2.09 17.63 -7.90
CA GLY A 101 -3.25 17.33 -8.74
C GLY A 101 -3.99 16.04 -8.42
N VAL A 102 -3.87 15.48 -7.20
CA VAL A 102 -4.75 14.37 -6.78
C VAL A 102 -6.17 14.89 -6.56
N PRO A 103 -7.19 14.40 -7.32
CA PRO A 103 -8.55 14.93 -7.29
C PRO A 103 -9.36 14.31 -6.14
N PHE A 104 -9.06 14.69 -4.90
CA PHE A 104 -9.82 14.22 -3.74
C PHE A 104 -11.31 14.54 -3.88
N THR A 105 -12.15 13.64 -3.37
CA THR A 105 -13.61 13.80 -3.39
C THR A 105 -14.05 14.84 -2.38
N HIS A 106 -14.98 15.69 -2.76
CA HIS A 106 -15.59 16.72 -1.93
C HIS A 106 -17.09 16.46 -1.78
N ASP A 107 -17.64 16.80 -0.62
CA ASP A 107 -19.07 16.92 -0.39
C ASP A 107 -19.33 18.37 0.08
N ASP A 108 -20.25 19.08 -0.56
CA ASP A 108 -20.61 20.49 -0.26
C ASP A 108 -19.42 21.50 -0.21
N GLY A 109 -18.34 21.19 -0.92
CA GLY A 109 -17.13 22.01 -1.00
C GLY A 109 -16.01 21.60 -0.05
N ASP A 110 -16.27 20.80 0.95
CA ASP A 110 -15.29 20.27 1.89
C ASP A 110 -14.76 18.90 1.46
N LEU A 111 -13.52 18.56 1.87
CA LEU A 111 -12.96 17.24 1.64
C LEU A 111 -13.80 16.17 2.35
N ARG A 112 -14.31 15.22 1.55
CA ARG A 112 -15.09 14.11 2.11
C ARG A 112 -14.21 13.14 2.87
N VAL A 113 -14.55 12.90 4.14
CA VAL A 113 -13.96 11.87 4.97
C VAL A 113 -14.99 10.80 5.33
N ILE A 114 -14.57 9.54 5.33
CA ILE A 114 -15.41 8.41 5.75
C ILE A 114 -14.73 7.61 6.86
N ARG A 115 -15.53 6.90 7.65
CA ARG A 115 -15.02 5.99 8.68
C ARG A 115 -14.65 4.64 8.05
N CYS A 116 -13.50 4.09 8.43
CA CYS A 116 -13.08 2.73 8.06
C CYS A 116 -12.91 1.85 9.30
N GLY A 117 -12.72 0.55 9.08
CA GLY A 117 -12.50 -0.42 10.14
C GLY A 117 -11.27 -0.09 10.99
N GLY A 118 -11.41 -0.23 12.30
CA GLY A 118 -10.39 0.09 13.30
C GLY A 118 -10.23 1.59 13.60
N ALA A 119 -10.88 2.49 12.87
CA ALA A 119 -10.84 3.93 13.14
C ALA A 119 -12.04 4.40 13.96
N ARG A 120 -11.79 5.20 15.00
CA ARG A 120 -12.85 5.80 15.83
C ARG A 120 -13.51 6.98 15.14
N ARG A 121 -12.76 7.72 14.31
CA ARG A 121 -13.22 8.93 13.62
C ARG A 121 -13.22 8.76 12.10
N PRO A 122 -14.07 9.47 11.35
CA PRO A 122 -13.97 9.57 9.90
C PRO A 122 -12.72 10.36 9.51
N ARG A 123 -11.76 9.73 8.83
CA ARG A 123 -10.52 10.37 8.33
C ARG A 123 -10.01 9.78 7.02
N LEU A 124 -10.74 8.83 6.46
CA LEU A 124 -10.36 8.23 5.18
C LEU A 124 -10.80 9.11 4.04
N LEU A 125 -9.84 9.64 3.28
CA LEU A 125 -10.06 10.40 2.06
C LEU A 125 -9.99 9.49 0.85
N GLN A 126 -10.80 9.81 -0.16
CA GLN A 126 -10.81 9.11 -1.44
C GLN A 126 -10.62 10.08 -2.60
N ALA A 127 -10.00 9.59 -3.67
CA ALA A 127 -10.03 10.21 -4.99
C ALA A 127 -10.78 9.25 -5.92
N GLY A 128 -12.08 9.48 -6.08
CA GLY A 128 -12.98 8.52 -6.71
C GLY A 128 -12.96 7.15 -6.02
N GLU A 129 -13.10 6.08 -6.80
CA GLU A 129 -13.08 4.70 -6.29
C GLU A 129 -11.68 4.02 -6.35
N ARG A 130 -10.69 4.72 -6.87
CA ARG A 130 -9.35 4.17 -7.12
C ARG A 130 -8.28 5.16 -6.70
N THR A 131 -8.33 5.56 -5.44
CA THR A 131 -7.44 6.58 -4.84
C THR A 131 -5.98 6.38 -5.22
N GLY A 132 -5.47 5.15 -5.14
CA GLY A 132 -4.09 4.86 -5.50
C GLY A 132 -3.77 5.08 -6.99
N ALA A 133 -4.71 4.85 -7.89
CA ALA A 133 -4.50 5.10 -9.32
C ALA A 133 -4.41 6.61 -9.61
N GLU A 134 -5.27 7.43 -8.99
CA GLU A 134 -5.22 8.88 -9.09
C GLU A 134 -3.93 9.45 -8.49
N MET A 135 -3.51 8.94 -7.31
CA MET A 135 -2.23 9.29 -6.72
C MET A 135 -1.06 8.96 -7.64
N VAL A 136 -1.03 7.75 -8.22
CA VAL A 136 0.04 7.35 -9.15
C VAL A 136 0.07 8.24 -10.38
N GLN A 137 -1.08 8.63 -10.92
CA GLN A 137 -1.15 9.55 -12.07
C GLN A 137 -0.50 10.90 -11.75
N ALA A 138 -0.85 11.51 -10.62
CA ALA A 138 -0.30 12.78 -10.17
C ALA A 138 1.20 12.66 -9.85
N LEU A 139 1.61 11.64 -9.11
CA LEU A 139 3.01 11.39 -8.77
C LEU A 139 3.89 11.16 -10.01
N ARG A 140 3.41 10.41 -11.01
CA ARG A 140 4.13 10.22 -12.29
C ARG A 140 4.37 11.54 -13.03
N ALA A 141 3.36 12.40 -13.06
CA ALA A 141 3.48 13.73 -13.65
C ALA A 141 4.52 14.57 -12.89
N ALA A 142 4.47 14.57 -11.56
CA ALA A 142 5.40 15.30 -10.71
C ALA A 142 6.84 14.79 -10.83
N VAL A 143 7.07 13.45 -10.87
CA VAL A 143 8.42 12.87 -11.10
C VAL A 143 8.99 13.32 -12.44
N ARG A 144 8.18 13.29 -13.52
CA ARG A 144 8.63 13.76 -14.83
C ARG A 144 8.96 15.23 -14.84
N ALA A 145 8.16 16.06 -14.16
CA ALA A 145 8.40 17.49 -14.03
C ALA A 145 9.61 17.84 -13.17
N SER A 146 9.97 16.99 -12.20
CA SER A 146 11.11 17.22 -11.29
C SER A 146 12.48 17.11 -11.97
N GLY A 147 12.56 16.50 -13.15
CA GLY A 147 13.82 16.21 -13.84
C GLY A 147 14.62 15.05 -13.27
N ALA A 148 14.00 14.16 -12.49
CA ALA A 148 14.61 12.89 -12.12
C ALA A 148 14.77 11.98 -13.36
N GLU A 149 15.92 11.31 -13.49
CA GLU A 149 16.11 10.29 -14.52
C GLU A 149 15.35 9.03 -14.11
N VAL A 150 14.51 8.48 -15.01
CA VAL A 150 13.73 7.26 -14.75
C VAL A 150 14.16 6.16 -15.70
N ARG A 151 14.57 5.02 -15.14
CA ARG A 151 14.91 3.79 -15.86
C ARG A 151 13.85 2.73 -15.61
N GLU A 152 12.88 2.68 -16.49
CA GLU A 152 11.82 1.66 -16.50
C GLU A 152 12.36 0.31 -16.94
N SER A 153 11.66 -0.77 -16.61
CA SER A 153 12.05 -2.16 -16.95
C SER A 153 13.50 -2.48 -16.55
N THR A 154 13.90 -1.98 -15.38
CA THR A 154 15.27 -2.09 -14.85
C THR A 154 15.22 -2.59 -13.40
N SER A 155 15.79 -3.77 -13.15
CA SER A 155 15.91 -4.39 -11.82
C SER A 155 17.24 -4.04 -11.15
N LEU A 156 17.24 -4.01 -9.80
CA LEU A 156 18.45 -4.04 -8.99
C LEU A 156 18.91 -5.51 -8.87
N GLU A 157 20.12 -5.81 -9.31
CA GLU A 157 20.69 -7.18 -9.23
C GLU A 157 21.65 -7.34 -8.05
N ALA A 158 22.40 -6.27 -7.74
CA ALA A 158 23.31 -6.24 -6.60
C ALA A 158 23.46 -4.81 -6.07
N LEU A 159 23.75 -4.70 -4.79
CA LEU A 159 24.08 -3.46 -4.12
C LEU A 159 25.29 -3.72 -3.22
N GLU A 160 26.33 -2.90 -3.32
CA GLU A 160 27.56 -3.05 -2.55
C GLU A 160 28.09 -1.68 -2.10
N PRO A 161 28.72 -1.57 -0.91
CA PRO A 161 29.41 -0.34 -0.51
C PRO A 161 30.52 0.02 -1.51
N ALA A 162 30.64 1.30 -1.85
CA ALA A 162 31.66 1.81 -2.77
C ALA A 162 32.13 3.20 -2.38
N GLY A 163 33.35 3.30 -1.81
CA GLY A 163 33.84 4.54 -1.22
C GLY A 163 32.93 4.97 -0.08
N ASP A 164 32.47 6.24 -0.12
CA ASP A 164 31.54 6.80 0.87
C ASP A 164 30.06 6.57 0.49
N GLY A 165 29.77 5.82 -0.57
CA GLY A 165 28.43 5.60 -1.06
C GLY A 165 28.18 4.14 -1.45
N TRP A 166 27.40 3.95 -2.51
CA TRP A 166 26.93 2.65 -2.97
C TRP A 166 27.16 2.45 -4.46
N ARG A 167 27.45 1.22 -4.84
CA ARG A 167 27.44 0.78 -6.23
C ARG A 167 26.30 -0.22 -6.43
N ALA A 168 25.36 0.12 -7.31
CA ALA A 168 24.24 -0.70 -7.70
C ALA A 168 24.54 -1.32 -9.09
N LEU A 169 24.43 -2.64 -9.22
CA LEU A 169 24.36 -3.30 -10.52
C LEU A 169 22.90 -3.43 -10.93
N THR A 170 22.56 -2.88 -12.07
CA THR A 170 21.18 -2.91 -12.59
C THR A 170 21.12 -3.74 -13.88
N ARG A 171 19.95 -4.36 -14.12
CA ARG A 171 19.66 -5.15 -15.33
C ARG A 171 18.43 -4.61 -16.03
N ALA A 172 18.58 -4.22 -17.28
CA ALA A 172 17.47 -3.84 -18.14
C ALA A 172 16.77 -5.07 -18.75
N LYS A 173 15.56 -4.87 -19.28
CA LYS A 173 14.74 -5.93 -19.87
C LYS A 173 15.42 -6.69 -21.02
N ASP A 174 16.32 -6.04 -21.76
CA ASP A 174 17.10 -6.66 -22.85
C ASP A 174 18.29 -7.51 -22.34
N GLY A 175 18.44 -7.61 -20.99
CA GLY A 175 19.52 -8.35 -20.34
C GLY A 175 20.81 -7.56 -20.18
N SER A 176 20.91 -6.33 -20.70
CA SER A 176 22.08 -5.48 -20.50
C SER A 176 22.20 -5.06 -19.02
N THR A 177 23.42 -5.02 -18.52
CA THR A 177 23.71 -4.60 -17.14
C THR A 177 24.45 -3.27 -17.16
N THR A 178 24.05 -2.38 -16.25
CA THR A 178 24.66 -1.07 -16.07
C THR A 178 24.95 -0.83 -14.59
N PRO A 179 26.18 -0.52 -14.22
CA PRO A 179 26.49 -0.06 -12.87
C PRO A 179 26.02 1.38 -12.67
N ILE A 180 25.54 1.68 -11.44
CA ILE A 180 25.20 3.02 -11.00
C ILE A 180 25.96 3.27 -9.69
N THR A 181 26.75 4.32 -9.64
CA THR A 181 27.36 4.80 -8.38
C THR A 181 26.50 5.93 -7.81
N ALA A 182 26.05 5.77 -6.57
CA ALA A 182 25.23 6.73 -5.87
C ALA A 182 25.85 7.11 -4.52
N SER A 183 25.75 8.40 -4.13
CA SER A 183 26.16 8.82 -2.79
C SER A 183 25.27 8.23 -1.72
N VAL A 184 23.97 8.13 -1.99
CA VAL A 184 22.94 7.60 -1.08
C VAL A 184 21.92 6.78 -1.87
N VAL A 185 21.37 5.73 -1.24
CA VAL A 185 20.29 4.89 -1.83
C VAL A 185 19.03 4.96 -0.98
N VAL A 186 17.87 5.06 -1.64
CA VAL A 186 16.54 4.94 -1.02
C VAL A 186 15.85 3.68 -1.55
N LEU A 187 15.59 2.71 -0.69
CA LEU A 187 14.87 1.48 -1.01
C LEU A 187 13.35 1.70 -0.83
N ALA A 188 12.61 1.56 -1.92
CA ALA A 188 11.14 1.74 -1.94
C ALA A 188 10.46 0.65 -2.82
N ALA A 189 10.95 -0.59 -2.70
CA ALA A 189 10.60 -1.70 -3.58
C ALA A 189 9.31 -2.45 -3.17
N GLY A 190 8.66 -2.05 -2.05
CA GLY A 190 7.46 -2.70 -1.51
C GLY A 190 7.74 -3.93 -0.67
N GLY A 191 6.69 -4.54 -0.11
CA GLY A 191 6.78 -5.62 0.87
C GLY A 191 7.05 -7.03 0.31
N GLY A 192 7.05 -7.21 -1.01
CA GLY A 192 7.44 -8.48 -1.63
C GLY A 192 6.37 -9.59 -1.63
N LEU A 193 5.15 -9.34 -1.14
CA LEU A 193 4.12 -10.39 -1.00
C LEU A 193 3.56 -10.93 -2.32
N GLY A 194 3.79 -10.27 -3.46
CA GLY A 194 3.45 -10.84 -4.78
C GLY A 194 4.28 -12.09 -5.09
N GLY A 195 5.60 -12.01 -4.89
CA GLY A 195 6.50 -13.12 -5.04
C GLY A 195 6.33 -14.20 -3.97
N GLU A 196 6.16 -13.76 -2.71
CA GLU A 196 5.96 -14.67 -1.58
C GLU A 196 4.69 -15.51 -1.73
N ALA A 197 3.55 -14.89 -2.09
CA ALA A 197 2.30 -15.59 -2.33
C ALA A 197 2.42 -16.64 -3.45
N ALA A 198 3.13 -16.29 -4.53
CA ALA A 198 3.40 -17.24 -5.62
C ALA A 198 4.25 -18.43 -5.13
N ARG A 199 5.23 -18.20 -4.24
CA ARG A 199 6.09 -19.24 -3.66
C ARG A 199 5.32 -20.24 -2.78
N ILE A 200 4.34 -19.76 -2.01
CA ILE A 200 3.53 -20.60 -1.12
C ILE A 200 2.21 -21.09 -1.75
N GLY A 201 1.92 -20.70 -2.99
CA GLY A 201 0.71 -21.11 -3.69
C GLY A 201 -0.58 -20.42 -3.23
N GLU A 202 -0.49 -19.28 -2.54
CA GLU A 202 -1.64 -18.50 -2.08
C GLU A 202 -2.01 -17.37 -3.06
N LYS A 203 -3.25 -16.90 -2.96
CA LYS A 203 -3.69 -15.70 -3.68
C LYS A 203 -3.20 -14.44 -2.97
N SER A 204 -2.86 -13.41 -3.75
CA SER A 204 -2.47 -12.10 -3.24
C SER A 204 -3.10 -10.98 -4.04
N THR A 205 -3.37 -9.86 -3.38
CA THR A 205 -3.79 -8.61 -4.03
C THR A 205 -2.62 -7.86 -4.65
N ASN A 206 -1.39 -8.28 -4.35
CA ASN A 206 -0.18 -7.58 -4.74
C ASN A 206 0.08 -7.60 -6.25
N HIS A 207 0.85 -6.60 -6.72
CA HIS A 207 1.38 -6.60 -8.07
C HIS A 207 2.34 -7.79 -8.22
N PRO A 208 2.32 -8.54 -9.35
CA PRO A 208 3.22 -9.70 -9.55
C PRO A 208 4.71 -9.36 -9.39
N ASP A 209 5.12 -8.14 -9.76
CA ASP A 209 6.51 -7.67 -9.64
C ASP A 209 6.87 -7.17 -8.22
N ALA A 210 5.93 -7.20 -7.27
CA ALA A 210 6.21 -6.94 -5.86
C ALA A 210 6.86 -8.20 -5.25
N THR A 211 8.14 -8.33 -5.39
CA THR A 211 8.96 -9.49 -5.03
C THR A 211 9.98 -9.11 -3.95
N PRO A 212 10.44 -10.06 -3.10
CA PRO A 212 11.18 -9.74 -1.88
C PRO A 212 12.67 -9.46 -2.08
N GLU A 213 13.23 -9.58 -3.29
CA GLU A 213 14.68 -9.60 -3.53
C GLU A 213 15.42 -8.35 -2.99
N VAL A 214 14.81 -7.17 -3.06
CA VAL A 214 15.45 -5.93 -2.55
C VAL A 214 15.50 -5.92 -1.03
N LEU A 215 14.44 -6.40 -0.36
CA LEU A 215 14.42 -6.57 1.09
C LEU A 215 15.46 -7.61 1.53
N GLU A 216 15.46 -8.77 0.88
CA GLU A 216 16.41 -9.86 1.15
C GLU A 216 17.86 -9.41 0.94
N MET A 217 18.12 -8.62 -0.11
CA MET A 217 19.44 -8.05 -0.40
C MET A 217 19.88 -7.09 0.72
N ALA A 218 19.02 -6.20 1.19
CA ALA A 218 19.35 -5.28 2.28
C ALA A 218 19.65 -6.02 3.59
N LEU A 219 18.85 -7.05 3.92
CA LEU A 219 19.10 -7.91 5.08
C LEU A 219 20.42 -8.68 4.96
N ALA A 220 20.74 -9.20 3.78
CA ALA A 220 22.01 -9.89 3.51
C ALA A 220 23.23 -8.95 3.63
N LEU A 221 23.06 -7.66 3.37
CA LEU A 221 24.08 -6.62 3.60
C LEU A 221 24.24 -6.23 5.07
N GLY A 222 23.37 -6.74 5.96
CA GLY A 222 23.42 -6.50 7.40
C GLY A 222 22.48 -5.39 7.89
N ALA A 223 21.53 -4.93 7.06
CA ALA A 223 20.47 -4.07 7.56
C ALA A 223 19.59 -4.85 8.56
N GLU A 224 19.17 -4.20 9.63
CA GLU A 224 18.25 -4.82 10.59
C GLU A 224 16.83 -4.87 10.01
N GLY A 225 16.13 -5.95 10.32
CA GLY A 225 14.72 -6.15 9.98
C GLY A 225 13.92 -6.50 11.23
N ARG A 226 12.61 -6.17 11.20
CA ARG A 226 11.67 -6.55 12.26
C ARG A 226 10.37 -7.09 11.66
N ASP A 227 9.71 -7.97 12.38
CA ASP A 227 8.38 -8.51 12.07
C ASP A 227 8.25 -9.08 10.64
N LEU A 228 9.33 -9.67 10.11
CA LEU A 228 9.44 -10.09 8.70
C LEU A 228 8.38 -11.09 8.27
N ASP A 229 7.84 -11.88 9.20
CA ASP A 229 6.78 -12.87 8.98
C ASP A 229 5.38 -12.32 9.32
N SER A 230 5.26 -11.01 9.63
CA SER A 230 3.97 -10.38 9.90
C SER A 230 3.28 -9.98 8.59
N TRP A 231 2.28 -10.76 8.21
CA TRP A 231 1.51 -10.56 6.97
C TRP A 231 0.04 -10.30 7.28
N GLN A 232 -0.48 -9.18 6.77
CA GLN A 232 -1.89 -8.85 6.86
C GLN A 232 -2.66 -9.50 5.71
N ARG A 233 -3.79 -10.13 6.01
CA ARG A 233 -4.77 -10.58 5.03
C ARG A 233 -5.84 -9.50 4.82
N HIS A 234 -6.26 -9.31 3.56
CA HIS A 234 -7.47 -8.55 3.27
C HIS A 234 -8.68 -9.47 3.48
N PRO A 235 -9.63 -9.13 4.35
CA PRO A 235 -10.73 -10.04 4.71
C PRO A 235 -11.59 -10.48 3.53
N THR A 236 -11.90 -9.56 2.61
CA THR A 236 -12.89 -9.72 1.55
C THR A 236 -12.25 -9.93 0.18
N GLY A 237 -11.39 -10.96 0.05
CA GLY A 237 -10.95 -11.46 -1.26
C GLY A 237 -12.08 -12.22 -1.94
N ALA A 238 -12.38 -11.91 -3.21
CA ALA A 238 -13.40 -12.63 -3.97
C ALA A 238 -13.00 -14.11 -4.13
N VAL A 239 -13.92 -15.01 -3.83
CA VAL A 239 -13.82 -16.45 -4.13
C VAL A 239 -14.48 -16.74 -5.46
N TRP A 240 -15.67 -16.17 -5.68
CA TRP A 240 -16.49 -16.34 -6.86
C TRP A 240 -17.06 -15.00 -7.35
N PRO A 241 -17.23 -14.81 -8.66
CA PRO A 241 -16.94 -15.72 -9.79
C PRO A 241 -15.45 -15.94 -10.02
N ALA A 242 -15.05 -17.07 -10.63
CA ALA A 242 -13.66 -17.49 -10.80
C ALA A 242 -12.77 -16.43 -11.48
N GLY A 243 -13.31 -15.65 -12.41
CA GLY A 243 -12.61 -14.54 -13.06
C GLY A 243 -12.22 -13.38 -12.13
N LEU A 244 -12.77 -13.35 -10.90
CA LEU A 244 -12.44 -12.39 -9.86
C LEU A 244 -11.70 -13.01 -8.66
N ALA A 245 -11.38 -14.30 -8.70
CA ALA A 245 -10.76 -14.99 -7.57
C ALA A 245 -9.45 -14.29 -7.13
N GLY A 246 -9.39 -13.89 -5.86
CA GLY A 246 -8.31 -13.11 -5.27
C GLY A 246 -8.43 -11.57 -5.43
N TYR A 247 -9.44 -11.07 -6.14
CA TYR A 247 -9.74 -9.64 -6.17
C TYR A 247 -10.26 -9.17 -4.81
N ALA A 248 -9.60 -8.19 -4.20
CA ALA A 248 -10.09 -7.61 -2.95
C ALA A 248 -11.25 -6.65 -3.21
N LEU A 249 -12.44 -6.96 -2.67
CA LEU A 249 -13.49 -5.96 -2.55
C LEU A 249 -13.02 -4.93 -1.53
N PRO A 250 -13.02 -3.63 -1.88
CA PRO A 250 -12.50 -2.60 -1.00
C PRO A 250 -13.26 -2.56 0.32
N GLU A 251 -12.59 -2.18 1.39
CA GLU A 251 -13.17 -2.10 2.73
C GLU A 251 -14.37 -1.15 2.79
N THR A 252 -14.39 -0.14 1.92
CA THR A 252 -15.54 0.76 1.77
C THR A 252 -16.84 0.05 1.45
N THR A 253 -16.79 -1.14 0.84
CA THR A 253 -17.98 -2.00 0.67
C THR A 253 -18.63 -2.33 2.01
N ARG A 254 -17.81 -2.66 3.04
CA ARG A 254 -18.28 -2.92 4.41
C ARG A 254 -18.64 -1.61 5.13
N SER A 255 -17.88 -0.54 4.91
CA SER A 255 -18.17 0.78 5.46
C SER A 255 -19.52 1.35 4.98
N TYR A 256 -19.96 0.95 3.80
CA TYR A 256 -21.29 1.32 3.26
C TYR A 256 -22.41 0.35 3.66
N GLY A 257 -22.13 -0.64 4.48
CA GLY A 257 -23.16 -1.48 5.12
C GLY A 257 -23.26 -2.92 4.60
N ALA A 258 -22.29 -3.41 3.77
CA ALA A 258 -22.24 -4.84 3.46
C ALA A 258 -21.94 -5.67 4.71
N THR A 259 -22.66 -6.78 4.92
CA THR A 259 -22.58 -7.63 6.11
C THR A 259 -22.07 -9.04 5.80
N LEU A 260 -21.38 -9.66 6.77
CA LEU A 260 -20.79 -11.01 6.63
C LEU A 260 -21.68 -12.07 7.27
N HIS A 261 -21.98 -13.13 6.49
CA HIS A 261 -22.86 -14.22 6.91
C HIS A 261 -22.24 -15.59 6.63
N ASP A 262 -22.53 -16.54 7.49
CA ASP A 262 -22.22 -17.95 7.29
C ASP A 262 -23.24 -18.64 6.34
N ALA A 263 -23.09 -19.95 6.14
CA ALA A 263 -23.98 -20.74 5.27
C ALA A 263 -25.43 -20.78 5.77
N ALA A 264 -25.65 -20.64 7.08
CA ALA A 264 -27.01 -20.58 7.66
C ALA A 264 -27.64 -19.17 7.54
N GLY A 265 -26.88 -18.16 7.12
CA GLY A 265 -27.31 -16.77 7.02
C GLY A 265 -27.11 -15.99 8.32
N GLU A 266 -26.39 -16.53 9.29
CA GLU A 266 -26.12 -15.86 10.56
C GLU A 266 -24.92 -14.91 10.42
N ARG A 267 -25.07 -13.67 10.91
CA ARG A 267 -24.00 -12.69 11.00
C ARG A 267 -23.04 -13.07 12.13
N PHE A 268 -21.74 -13.10 11.88
CA PHE A 268 -20.76 -13.69 12.82
C PHE A 268 -19.65 -12.76 13.27
N VAL A 269 -19.56 -11.52 12.75
CA VAL A 269 -18.51 -10.55 13.10
C VAL A 269 -19.01 -9.12 12.90
N ASP A 270 -18.40 -8.16 13.62
CA ASP A 270 -18.50 -6.73 13.28
C ASP A 270 -17.60 -6.45 12.06
N GLU A 271 -18.20 -6.08 10.95
CA GLU A 271 -17.52 -5.86 9.68
C GLU A 271 -16.55 -4.67 9.69
N LEU A 272 -16.68 -3.76 10.67
CA LEU A 272 -15.80 -2.62 10.88
C LEU A 272 -14.76 -2.85 12.00
N ALA A 273 -14.66 -4.06 12.53
CA ALA A 273 -13.54 -4.46 13.38
C ALA A 273 -12.20 -4.40 12.60
N PRO A 274 -11.05 -4.43 13.27
CA PRO A 274 -9.74 -4.52 12.64
C PRO A 274 -9.65 -5.67 11.62
N ARG A 275 -8.81 -5.52 10.61
CA ARG A 275 -8.75 -6.46 9.46
C ARG A 275 -8.43 -7.88 9.83
N ASP A 276 -7.51 -8.08 10.74
CA ASP A 276 -7.15 -9.40 11.27
C ASP A 276 -8.32 -10.07 11.97
N VAL A 277 -9.05 -9.34 12.82
CA VAL A 277 -10.26 -9.83 13.51
C VAL A 277 -11.30 -10.32 12.49
N VAL A 278 -11.57 -9.54 11.45
CA VAL A 278 -12.54 -9.91 10.41
C VAL A 278 -12.02 -11.08 9.57
N ALA A 279 -10.73 -11.08 9.21
CA ALA A 279 -10.12 -12.17 8.44
C ALA A 279 -10.16 -13.50 9.23
N ASP A 280 -9.76 -13.47 10.50
CA ASP A 280 -9.76 -14.66 11.37
C ASP A 280 -11.18 -15.19 11.61
N ALA A 281 -12.18 -14.30 11.74
CA ALA A 281 -13.57 -14.70 11.84
C ALA A 281 -14.05 -15.46 10.61
N ILE A 282 -13.70 -14.99 9.39
CA ILE A 282 -14.04 -15.68 8.15
C ILE A 282 -13.33 -17.04 8.05
N ILE A 283 -12.01 -17.09 8.37
CA ILE A 283 -11.25 -18.33 8.37
C ILE A 283 -11.89 -19.33 9.31
N ARG A 284 -12.18 -18.92 10.55
CA ARG A 284 -12.82 -19.77 11.57
C ARG A 284 -14.17 -20.31 11.13
N VAL A 285 -15.04 -19.49 10.52
CA VAL A 285 -16.34 -19.92 10.00
C VAL A 285 -16.18 -21.04 8.96
N VAL A 286 -15.17 -20.92 8.10
CA VAL A 286 -14.89 -21.96 7.09
C VAL A 286 -14.32 -23.23 7.74
N GLU A 287 -13.38 -23.13 8.67
CA GLU A 287 -12.76 -24.27 9.38
C GLU A 287 -13.77 -25.02 10.25
N GLU A 288 -14.75 -24.34 10.82
CA GLU A 288 -15.84 -24.94 11.59
C GLU A 288 -16.92 -25.61 10.69
N GLY A 289 -16.75 -25.59 9.36
CA GLY A 289 -17.69 -26.16 8.41
C GLY A 289 -18.98 -25.34 8.23
N ARG A 290 -19.00 -24.08 8.68
CA ARG A 290 -20.11 -23.13 8.52
C ARG A 290 -19.96 -22.23 7.30
N GLY A 291 -18.87 -22.38 6.52
CA GLY A 291 -18.65 -21.69 5.26
C GLY A 291 -19.56 -22.19 4.13
N SER A 292 -19.63 -21.45 3.05
CA SER A 292 -20.32 -21.82 1.81
C SER A 292 -19.31 -22.16 0.72
N ALA A 293 -19.70 -23.09 -0.18
CA ALA A 293 -18.86 -23.48 -1.31
C ALA A 293 -19.24 -22.71 -2.58
N ALA A 294 -18.23 -22.26 -3.32
CA ALA A 294 -18.36 -21.85 -4.71
C ALA A 294 -18.65 -23.06 -5.63
N PRO A 295 -19.08 -22.86 -6.88
CA PRO A 295 -19.31 -23.97 -7.84
C PRO A 295 -18.09 -24.85 -8.11
N ASP A 296 -16.86 -24.34 -7.91
CA ASP A 296 -15.60 -25.08 -8.04
C ASP A 296 -15.15 -25.77 -6.73
N GLY A 297 -15.96 -25.67 -5.67
CA GLY A 297 -15.68 -26.25 -4.35
C GLY A 297 -14.84 -25.35 -3.44
N THR A 298 -14.38 -24.18 -3.88
CA THR A 298 -13.64 -23.24 -3.03
C THR A 298 -14.58 -22.69 -1.94
N MET A 299 -14.11 -22.72 -0.69
CA MET A 299 -14.90 -22.30 0.47
C MET A 299 -14.76 -20.82 0.76
N GLY A 300 -15.80 -20.21 1.33
CA GLY A 300 -15.80 -18.82 1.76
C GLY A 300 -16.99 -18.48 2.66
N ALA A 301 -17.12 -17.21 3.02
CA ALA A 301 -18.30 -16.65 3.70
C ALA A 301 -19.06 -15.72 2.76
N TRP A 302 -20.36 -15.56 2.97
CA TRP A 302 -21.18 -14.63 2.21
C TRP A 302 -20.94 -13.19 2.67
N LEU A 303 -20.63 -12.30 1.72
CA LEU A 303 -20.71 -10.86 1.91
C LEU A 303 -22.03 -10.39 1.26
N ASP A 304 -22.98 -9.95 2.09
CA ASP A 304 -24.27 -9.41 1.65
C ASP A 304 -24.12 -7.94 1.28
N THR A 305 -23.88 -7.71 -0.01
CA THR A 305 -23.76 -6.37 -0.59
C THR A 305 -25.12 -5.75 -0.91
N THR A 306 -26.21 -6.54 -0.90
CA THR A 306 -27.57 -6.04 -1.15
C THR A 306 -28.06 -5.13 -0.02
N ALA A 307 -27.50 -5.30 1.17
CA ALA A 307 -27.76 -4.44 2.32
C ALA A 307 -27.41 -2.97 2.06
N ILE A 308 -26.43 -2.69 1.21
CA ILE A 308 -25.97 -1.33 0.92
C ILE A 308 -27.10 -0.48 0.34
N ASP A 309 -27.73 -0.92 -0.74
CA ASP A 309 -28.84 -0.16 -1.37
C ASP A 309 -30.10 -0.14 -0.49
N ARG A 310 -30.33 -1.20 0.29
CA ARG A 310 -31.45 -1.24 1.23
C ARG A 310 -31.33 -0.15 2.31
N ASP A 311 -30.12 0.09 2.82
CA ASP A 311 -29.87 0.95 3.97
C ASP A 311 -29.57 2.41 3.56
N ASN A 312 -29.02 2.64 2.35
CA ASN A 312 -28.64 3.96 1.83
C ASN A 312 -29.53 4.47 0.68
N GLY A 313 -30.45 3.65 0.19
CA GLY A 313 -31.33 3.98 -0.93
C GLY A 313 -30.93 3.34 -2.26
N PRO A 314 -31.92 3.16 -3.17
CA PRO A 314 -31.72 2.51 -4.46
C PRO A 314 -30.66 3.22 -5.31
N GLY A 315 -29.70 2.45 -5.86
CA GLY A 315 -28.66 2.96 -6.74
C GLY A 315 -27.39 3.44 -6.04
N PHE A 316 -27.35 3.48 -4.71
CA PHE A 316 -26.18 3.91 -3.95
C PHE A 316 -24.94 3.06 -4.29
N THR A 317 -25.09 1.73 -4.37
CA THR A 317 -24.00 0.82 -4.76
C THR A 317 -23.48 1.14 -6.17
N ALA A 318 -24.38 1.36 -7.13
CA ALA A 318 -24.00 1.67 -8.50
C ALA A 318 -23.28 3.03 -8.63
N GLU A 319 -23.58 3.99 -7.76
CA GLU A 319 -22.93 5.29 -7.70
C GLU A 319 -21.59 5.25 -6.93
N ARG A 320 -21.60 4.72 -5.71
CA ARG A 320 -20.47 4.82 -4.76
C ARG A 320 -19.45 3.68 -4.88
N LEU A 321 -19.84 2.56 -5.51
CA LEU A 321 -19.01 1.39 -5.77
C LEU A 321 -19.09 0.97 -7.25
N ALA A 322 -19.19 1.93 -8.17
CA ALA A 322 -19.36 1.71 -9.60
C ALA A 322 -18.27 0.79 -10.19
N TYR A 323 -17.02 0.97 -9.77
CA TYR A 323 -15.90 0.15 -10.25
C TYR A 323 -16.04 -1.32 -9.82
N VAL A 324 -16.39 -1.59 -8.56
CA VAL A 324 -16.63 -2.94 -8.04
C VAL A 324 -17.85 -3.55 -8.71
N HIS A 325 -18.98 -2.81 -8.74
CA HIS A 325 -20.22 -3.25 -9.35
C HIS A 325 -20.03 -3.64 -10.82
N ASN A 326 -19.39 -2.77 -11.61
CA ASN A 326 -19.10 -3.06 -13.03
C ASN A 326 -18.18 -4.26 -13.23
N ARG A 327 -17.24 -4.51 -12.31
CA ARG A 327 -16.37 -5.70 -12.38
C ARG A 327 -17.18 -7.00 -12.20
N TYR A 328 -18.09 -7.03 -11.24
CA TYR A 328 -18.95 -8.16 -10.99
C TYR A 328 -19.99 -8.35 -12.11
N LEU A 329 -20.61 -7.27 -12.60
CA LEU A 329 -21.52 -7.31 -13.74
C LEU A 329 -20.88 -7.92 -15.00
N LYS A 330 -19.62 -7.62 -15.29
CA LYS A 330 -18.85 -8.23 -16.40
C LYS A 330 -18.68 -9.75 -16.25
N GLN A 331 -18.84 -10.28 -15.04
CA GLN A 331 -18.81 -11.70 -14.73
C GLN A 331 -20.22 -12.30 -14.54
N GLY A 332 -21.26 -11.54 -14.85
CA GLY A 332 -22.65 -11.97 -14.76
C GLY A 332 -23.26 -11.91 -13.35
N VAL A 333 -22.62 -11.25 -12.39
CA VAL A 333 -23.09 -11.10 -11.01
C VAL A 333 -23.48 -9.64 -10.74
N ASP A 334 -24.71 -9.41 -10.30
CA ASP A 334 -25.19 -8.09 -9.88
C ASP A 334 -25.17 -7.97 -8.36
N ILE A 335 -24.11 -7.33 -7.82
CA ILE A 335 -23.90 -7.19 -6.37
C ILE A 335 -24.97 -6.35 -5.65
N THR A 336 -25.88 -5.69 -6.39
CA THR A 336 -27.05 -5.02 -5.81
C THR A 336 -28.20 -5.98 -5.55
N LYS A 337 -28.15 -7.20 -6.11
CA LYS A 337 -29.21 -8.22 -6.04
C LYS A 337 -28.74 -9.53 -5.45
N GLU A 338 -27.44 -9.78 -5.46
CA GLU A 338 -26.85 -11.06 -5.09
C GLU A 338 -25.73 -10.86 -4.08
N ARG A 339 -25.59 -11.81 -3.16
CA ARG A 339 -24.44 -11.90 -2.25
C ARG A 339 -23.21 -12.36 -3.02
N VAL A 340 -22.03 -11.99 -2.54
CA VAL A 340 -20.76 -12.46 -3.11
C VAL A 340 -20.02 -13.32 -2.10
N LEU A 341 -19.28 -14.30 -2.59
CA LEU A 341 -18.51 -15.21 -1.74
C LEU A 341 -17.09 -14.68 -1.59
N VAL A 342 -16.61 -14.55 -0.34
CA VAL A 342 -15.32 -13.97 0.00
C VAL A 342 -14.52 -14.88 0.94
N TYR A 343 -13.19 -14.78 0.84
CA TYR A 343 -12.23 -15.42 1.75
C TYR A 343 -10.99 -14.54 1.88
N PRO A 344 -10.30 -14.53 3.03
CA PRO A 344 -9.12 -13.70 3.22
C PRO A 344 -8.00 -14.00 2.23
N VAL A 345 -7.32 -12.94 1.76
CA VAL A 345 -6.26 -13.01 0.76
C VAL A 345 -5.04 -12.22 1.22
N LEU A 346 -3.83 -12.69 0.95
CA LEU A 346 -2.58 -11.99 1.30
C LEU A 346 -2.58 -10.58 0.70
N HIS A 347 -2.24 -9.57 1.53
CA HIS A 347 -2.44 -8.19 1.14
C HIS A 347 -1.28 -7.25 1.43
N TYR A 348 -0.71 -7.29 2.64
CA TYR A 348 0.30 -6.33 3.08
C TYR A 348 1.32 -7.00 4.01
N ARG A 349 2.61 -6.66 3.86
CA ARG A 349 3.64 -7.02 4.83
C ARG A 349 3.76 -5.89 5.85
N ASN A 350 3.53 -6.19 7.13
CA ASN A 350 3.62 -5.20 8.20
C ASN A 350 5.07 -4.95 8.62
N GLY A 351 5.91 -5.98 8.58
CA GLY A 351 7.32 -5.91 8.89
C GLY A 351 8.22 -5.59 7.69
N GLY A 352 9.48 -5.31 7.97
CA GLY A 352 10.47 -4.93 6.96
C GLY A 352 11.75 -4.40 7.60
N LEU A 353 12.46 -3.54 6.89
CA LEU A 353 13.69 -2.89 7.37
C LEU A 353 13.38 -1.96 8.54
N VAL A 354 14.21 -2.01 9.57
CA VAL A 354 14.20 -1.04 10.67
C VAL A 354 14.66 0.32 10.14
N ILE A 355 13.89 1.36 10.44
CA ILE A 355 14.19 2.76 10.09
C ILE A 355 14.06 3.67 11.31
N ASP A 356 14.73 4.83 11.25
CA ASP A 356 14.46 5.96 12.15
C ASP A 356 13.40 6.91 11.55
N GLU A 357 13.04 7.98 12.25
CA GLU A 357 12.06 8.98 11.83
C GLU A 357 12.46 9.73 10.55
N SER A 358 13.73 9.66 10.14
CA SER A 358 14.23 10.22 8.87
C SER A 358 14.17 9.22 7.71
N GLY A 359 13.75 7.98 7.95
CA GLY A 359 13.74 6.87 6.99
C GLY A 359 15.11 6.23 6.80
N ARG A 360 16.10 6.53 7.65
CA ARG A 360 17.45 5.94 7.61
C ARG A 360 17.39 4.51 8.15
N THR A 361 18.03 3.57 7.45
CA THR A 361 18.23 2.20 7.93
C THR A 361 19.43 2.14 8.88
N THR A 362 19.74 0.95 9.41
CA THR A 362 20.94 0.71 10.23
C THR A 362 22.24 0.74 9.42
N LEU A 363 22.17 0.76 8.09
CA LEU A 363 23.33 0.91 7.21
C LEU A 363 23.52 2.38 6.80
N ALA A 364 24.76 2.83 6.84
CA ALA A 364 25.11 4.20 6.47
C ALA A 364 24.70 4.51 5.01
N ARG A 365 24.12 5.68 4.77
CA ARG A 365 23.72 6.17 3.44
C ARG A 365 22.71 5.24 2.72
N LEU A 366 21.98 4.43 3.49
CA LEU A 366 20.89 3.58 3.01
C LEU A 366 19.61 3.96 3.74
N TYR A 367 18.63 4.40 2.99
CA TYR A 367 17.29 4.78 3.46
C TYR A 367 16.25 3.80 2.94
N ALA A 368 15.11 3.74 3.59
CA ALA A 368 13.96 2.97 3.13
C ALA A 368 12.64 3.69 3.41
N ALA A 369 11.61 3.46 2.58
CA ALA A 369 10.28 4.04 2.76
C ALA A 369 9.18 3.16 2.17
N GLY A 370 8.00 3.20 2.77
CA GLY A 370 6.82 2.43 2.36
C GLY A 370 6.89 0.98 2.81
N GLU A 371 6.16 0.08 2.16
CA GLU A 371 5.92 -1.30 2.58
C GLU A 371 7.18 -2.18 2.73
N ILE A 372 8.36 -1.69 2.36
CA ILE A 372 9.64 -2.38 2.62
C ILE A 372 10.13 -2.18 4.06
N THR A 373 9.55 -1.23 4.80
CA THR A 373 9.92 -0.88 6.18
C THR A 373 9.06 -1.59 7.21
N GLY A 374 9.61 -1.81 8.40
CA GLY A 374 8.91 -2.34 9.57
C GLY A 374 8.84 -1.32 10.70
N GLY A 375 7.91 -1.55 11.64
CA GLY A 375 7.76 -0.74 12.84
C GLY A 375 6.72 0.37 12.78
N VAL A 376 6.33 0.83 11.58
CA VAL A 376 5.30 1.88 11.46
C VAL A 376 3.90 1.39 11.82
N HIS A 377 3.59 0.14 11.48
CA HIS A 377 2.22 -0.38 11.51
C HIS A 377 1.97 -1.47 12.55
N GLY A 378 2.97 -1.80 13.38
CA GLY A 378 2.90 -2.96 14.26
C GLY A 378 2.65 -4.25 13.47
N THR A 379 1.92 -5.19 14.06
CA THR A 379 1.62 -6.48 13.42
C THR A 379 0.34 -6.49 12.59
N ASN A 380 -0.45 -5.40 12.60
CA ASN A 380 -1.67 -5.28 11.79
C ASN A 380 -1.94 -3.82 11.39
N ARG A 381 -1.77 -3.51 10.12
CA ARG A 381 -1.86 -2.15 9.60
C ARG A 381 -3.30 -1.63 9.55
N LEU A 382 -3.53 -0.44 10.11
CA LEU A 382 -4.79 0.30 9.96
C LEU A 382 -5.03 0.65 8.47
N MET A 383 -6.28 0.43 8.01
CA MET A 383 -6.68 0.70 6.62
C MET A 383 -6.40 2.17 6.24
N GLY A 384 -5.83 2.41 5.06
CA GLY A 384 -5.52 3.76 4.56
C GLY A 384 -4.14 4.28 4.97
N ASN A 385 -3.55 3.81 6.08
CA ASN A 385 -2.21 4.23 6.51
C ASN A 385 -1.09 3.85 5.53
N SER A 386 -1.25 2.76 4.74
CA SER A 386 -0.22 2.39 3.76
C SER A 386 -0.01 3.44 2.66
N LEU A 387 -1.08 4.09 2.18
CA LEU A 387 -0.93 5.16 1.20
C LEU A 387 -0.32 6.41 1.86
N LEU A 388 -0.71 6.70 3.11
CA LEU A 388 -0.13 7.80 3.88
C LEU A 388 1.36 7.60 4.10
N ASP A 389 1.76 6.40 4.56
CA ASP A 389 3.16 6.00 4.76
C ASP A 389 4.01 6.23 3.50
N THR A 390 3.51 5.83 2.31
CA THR A 390 4.25 6.05 1.06
C THR A 390 4.54 7.52 0.79
N VAL A 391 3.70 8.43 1.24
CA VAL A 391 3.89 9.88 1.03
C VAL A 391 4.76 10.47 2.13
N VAL A 392 4.41 10.24 3.38
CA VAL A 392 5.10 10.83 4.54
C VAL A 392 6.55 10.35 4.57
N PHE A 393 6.80 9.05 4.74
CA PHE A 393 8.15 8.52 4.80
C PHE A 393 8.89 8.59 3.46
N GLY A 394 8.17 8.50 2.33
CA GLY A 394 8.77 8.71 1.03
C GLY A 394 9.42 10.10 0.92
N ARG A 395 8.68 11.15 1.26
CA ARG A 395 9.19 12.54 1.22
C ARG A 395 10.27 12.79 2.26
N ILE A 396 10.10 12.27 3.47
CA ILE A 396 11.10 12.38 4.54
C ILE A 396 12.42 11.74 4.11
N ALA A 397 12.39 10.47 3.69
CA ALA A 397 13.58 9.73 3.28
C ALA A 397 14.27 10.37 2.07
N GLY A 398 13.50 10.81 1.07
CA GLY A 398 14.04 11.50 -0.10
C GLY A 398 14.75 12.79 0.25
N SER A 399 14.13 13.63 1.09
CA SER A 399 14.73 14.88 1.55
C SER A 399 15.97 14.64 2.43
N ALA A 400 15.94 13.65 3.33
CA ALA A 400 17.07 13.31 4.19
C ALA A 400 18.24 12.74 3.37
N ALA A 401 17.96 11.83 2.43
CA ALA A 401 18.93 11.26 1.52
C ALA A 401 19.65 12.34 0.68
N ALA A 402 18.89 13.31 0.16
CA ALA A 402 19.46 14.41 -0.61
C ALA A 402 20.36 15.30 0.24
N ARG A 403 19.93 15.67 1.45
CA ARG A 403 20.78 16.46 2.38
C ARG A 403 22.07 15.74 2.72
N GLU A 404 22.03 14.41 2.97
CA GLU A 404 23.25 13.64 3.25
C GLU A 404 24.15 13.48 2.03
N ALA A 405 23.60 13.38 0.83
CA ALA A 405 24.36 13.25 -0.41
C ALA A 405 25.06 14.55 -0.81
N LEU A 406 24.53 15.72 -0.43
CA LEU A 406 25.04 17.04 -0.78
C LEU A 406 25.94 17.65 0.30
N ALA A 407 26.00 17.03 1.50
CA ALA A 407 26.89 17.45 2.59
C ALA A 407 28.34 16.98 2.36
#